data_a13f8bdc5668412990e1a7e2f43dcdcc
#
_entry.id   a13f8bdc5668412990e1a7e2f43dcdcc
#
_cell.length_a   1.000
_cell.length_b   1.000
_cell.length_c   1.000
_cell.angle_alpha   90.00
_cell.angle_beta   90.00
_cell.angle_gamma   90.00
#
_symmetry.space_group_name_H-M   'P 1'
#
loop_
_entity.id
_entity.type
_entity.pdbx_description
1 polymer ?
#
loop_
_entity_poly.entity_id
_entity_poly.type
_entity_poly.pdbx_seq_one_letter_code
_entity_poly.pdbx_strand_id
1 'polypeptide(L)'
;SDYYALEVPAENPQVAFQPVMCQHCNHAPCETVCPVGATTHGRQGQNQMTYNRCVGTRYCANNCPYRVRRFNWFKYNENSEFDFNMNDDYGKMVLNPDVVVRSRGVMEKCSFCIQSTQAVILNAKKEGRKVAPGEFNNAVACTSACTTGALVFGDVNEEKEVIVEKKADKRMYRLLEAIGTDNNVLYQVKVRNTEEA
;
A
#
# COMPACT_ATOMS: atom_id res chain seq x y z
N SER A 1 -4.16 6.47 36.96
CA SER A 1 -3.17 5.80 36.11
C SER A 1 -2.46 6.84 35.28
N ASP A 2 -1.16 6.90 35.43
CA ASP A 2 -0.33 7.83 34.69
C ASP A 2 -0.21 7.33 33.24
N TYR A 3 -0.82 8.05 32.31
CA TYR A 3 -0.80 7.72 30.88
C TYR A 3 0.63 7.59 30.34
N TYR A 4 1.57 8.37 30.86
CA TYR A 4 2.98 8.32 30.46
C TYR A 4 3.74 7.14 31.07
N ALA A 5 3.34 6.61 32.21
CA ALA A 5 3.96 5.44 32.82
C ALA A 5 3.71 4.14 32.04
N LEU A 6 2.64 4.10 31.22
CA LEU A 6 2.36 2.99 30.33
C LEU A 6 3.32 2.91 29.13
N GLU A 7 4.07 3.97 28.87
CA GLU A 7 4.92 4.12 27.69
C GLU A 7 6.43 4.05 28.00
N VAL A 8 6.83 3.62 29.20
CA VAL A 8 8.26 3.44 29.48
C VAL A 8 8.75 2.16 28.82
N PRO A 9 9.40 2.25 27.61
CA PRO A 9 9.74 1.06 26.83
C PRO A 9 10.75 0.13 27.52
N ALA A 10 11.50 0.65 28.51
CA ALA A 10 12.48 -0.11 29.29
C ALA A 10 11.82 -1.01 30.33
N GLU A 11 10.70 -0.59 30.89
CA GLU A 11 10.01 -1.32 31.97
C GLU A 11 8.93 -2.26 31.42
N ASN A 12 8.26 -1.85 30.35
CA ASN A 12 7.24 -2.67 29.70
C ASN A 12 7.34 -2.53 28.17
N PRO A 13 8.29 -3.21 27.52
CA PRO A 13 8.54 -3.07 26.08
C PRO A 13 7.40 -3.68 25.28
N GLN A 14 6.41 -2.85 24.95
CA GLN A 14 5.28 -3.23 24.12
C GLN A 14 5.49 -2.71 22.69
N VAL A 15 6.24 -3.47 21.88
CA VAL A 15 6.45 -3.14 20.47
C VAL A 15 5.41 -3.83 19.61
N ALA A 16 4.75 -3.07 18.73
CA ALA A 16 3.91 -3.59 17.67
C ALA A 16 4.41 -3.04 16.33
N PHE A 17 4.68 -3.93 15.39
CA PHE A 17 5.01 -3.54 14.00
C PHE A 17 3.73 -3.29 13.24
N GLN A 18 3.60 -2.09 12.68
CA GLN A 18 2.46 -1.70 11.87
C GLN A 18 2.97 -1.18 10.52
N PRO A 19 2.79 -1.92 9.42
CA PRO A 19 3.15 -1.42 8.10
C PRO A 19 2.19 -0.30 7.70
N VAL A 20 2.72 0.88 7.44
CA VAL A 20 1.94 2.02 6.96
C VAL A 20 2.20 2.20 5.47
N MET A 21 1.19 1.89 4.67
CA MET A 21 1.20 2.04 3.22
C MET A 21 0.24 3.15 2.77
N CYS A 22 0.14 3.38 1.47
CA CYS A 22 -0.93 4.24 0.95
C CYS A 22 -2.29 3.68 1.40
N GLN A 23 -3.11 4.52 2.01
CA GLN A 23 -4.42 4.13 2.54
C GLN A 23 -5.51 4.08 1.46
N HIS A 24 -5.18 4.41 0.22
CA HIS A 24 -6.12 4.48 -0.90
C HIS A 24 -7.43 5.17 -0.54
N CYS A 25 -7.29 6.35 0.06
CA CYS A 25 -8.39 7.15 0.60
C CYS A 25 -9.42 7.48 -0.47
N ASN A 26 -10.72 7.35 -0.15
CA ASN A 26 -11.80 7.75 -1.04
C ASN A 26 -11.89 9.29 -1.13
N HIS A 27 -11.62 9.98 -0.02
CA HIS A 27 -11.46 11.44 0.03
C HIS A 27 -9.96 11.79 0.05
N ALA A 28 -9.28 11.56 -1.08
CA ALA A 28 -7.83 11.61 -1.14
C ALA A 28 -7.29 13.04 -1.23
N PRO A 29 -6.67 13.60 -0.18
CA PRO A 29 -6.12 14.94 -0.21
C PRO A 29 -4.93 15.09 -1.18
N CYS A 30 -4.32 14.00 -1.59
CA CYS A 30 -3.26 13.99 -2.58
C CYS A 30 -3.76 14.17 -4.02
N GLU A 31 -5.04 13.91 -4.29
CA GLU A 31 -5.64 14.11 -5.61
C GLU A 31 -5.97 15.57 -5.86
N THR A 32 -6.58 16.21 -4.85
CA THR A 32 -7.04 17.60 -4.95
C THR A 32 -5.91 18.59 -5.16
N VAL A 33 -4.70 18.30 -4.70
CA VAL A 33 -3.53 19.19 -4.80
C VAL A 33 -2.64 18.91 -6.00
N CYS A 34 -2.94 17.87 -6.78
CA CYS A 34 -2.10 17.57 -7.96
C CYS A 34 -2.47 18.46 -9.15
N PRO A 35 -1.57 19.38 -9.59
CA PRO A 35 -1.90 20.37 -10.63
C PRO A 35 -2.11 19.72 -12.00
N VAL A 36 -1.59 18.51 -12.19
CA VAL A 36 -1.66 17.79 -13.48
C VAL A 36 -2.56 16.56 -13.43
N GLY A 37 -3.24 16.31 -12.33
CA GLY A 37 -4.08 15.11 -12.18
C GLY A 37 -3.33 13.80 -12.35
N ALA A 38 -2.07 13.74 -11.91
CA ALA A 38 -1.28 12.52 -11.95
C ALA A 38 -1.70 11.49 -10.90
N THR A 39 -2.41 11.93 -9.86
CA THR A 39 -2.99 11.06 -8.83
C THR A 39 -4.51 11.05 -9.00
N THR A 40 -5.07 9.89 -9.24
CA THR A 40 -6.51 9.71 -9.54
C THR A 40 -7.00 8.36 -9.01
N HIS A 41 -8.32 8.22 -8.82
CA HIS A 41 -8.93 6.92 -8.56
C HIS A 41 -9.18 6.14 -9.86
N GLY A 42 -8.86 4.83 -9.80
CA GLY A 42 -9.29 3.88 -10.82
C GLY A 42 -10.75 3.44 -10.62
N ARG A 43 -11.28 2.75 -11.62
CA ARG A 43 -12.65 2.20 -11.56
C ARG A 43 -12.87 1.20 -10.43
N GLN A 44 -11.80 0.56 -9.97
CA GLN A 44 -11.81 -0.41 -8.88
C GLN A 44 -11.57 0.23 -7.49
N GLY A 45 -11.60 1.56 -7.40
CA GLY A 45 -11.38 2.29 -6.14
C GLY A 45 -9.92 2.46 -5.71
N GLN A 46 -8.97 1.93 -6.47
CA GLN A 46 -7.55 2.11 -6.19
C GLN A 46 -7.12 3.55 -6.51
N ASN A 47 -6.44 4.22 -5.57
CA ASN A 47 -5.77 5.47 -5.85
C ASN A 47 -4.52 5.20 -6.69
N GLN A 48 -4.51 5.70 -7.91
CA GLN A 48 -3.47 5.43 -8.91
C GLN A 48 -2.49 6.58 -9.02
N MET A 49 -1.31 6.28 -9.56
CA MET A 49 -0.30 7.26 -9.90
C MET A 49 0.09 7.11 -11.36
N THR A 50 -0.18 8.15 -12.16
CA THR A 50 0.23 8.22 -13.56
C THR A 50 1.62 8.83 -13.64
N TYR A 51 2.64 7.99 -13.67
CA TYR A 51 4.05 8.41 -13.53
C TYR A 51 4.53 9.34 -14.64
N ASN A 52 4.11 9.10 -15.88
CA ASN A 52 4.48 9.95 -17.03
C ASN A 52 3.78 11.30 -17.05
N ARG A 53 2.78 11.50 -16.20
CA ARG A 53 2.10 12.81 -16.05
C ARG A 53 2.64 13.60 -14.85
N CYS A 54 3.34 12.96 -13.95
CA CYS A 54 3.88 13.59 -12.75
C CYS A 54 5.00 14.57 -13.11
N VAL A 55 4.85 15.82 -12.69
CA VAL A 55 5.87 16.87 -12.85
C VAL A 55 6.68 17.14 -11.59
N GLY A 56 6.47 16.35 -10.52
CA GLY A 56 7.31 16.38 -9.34
C GLY A 56 7.13 17.55 -8.38
N THR A 57 5.94 18.19 -8.36
CA THR A 57 5.67 19.29 -7.40
C THR A 57 5.72 18.89 -5.95
N ARG A 58 5.60 17.59 -5.63
CA ARG A 58 5.62 16.99 -4.28
C ARG A 58 4.53 17.47 -3.34
N TYR A 59 3.61 18.30 -3.79
CA TYR A 59 2.51 18.78 -2.95
C TYR A 59 1.65 17.62 -2.44
N CYS A 60 1.47 16.59 -3.25
CA CYS A 60 0.75 15.37 -2.82
C CYS A 60 1.43 14.62 -1.66
N ALA A 61 2.76 14.72 -1.53
CA ALA A 61 3.48 14.17 -0.38
C ALA A 61 3.28 14.99 0.88
N ASN A 62 3.33 16.32 0.74
CA ASN A 62 3.12 17.24 1.87
C ASN A 62 1.70 17.16 2.41
N ASN A 63 0.72 16.94 1.52
CA ASN A 63 -0.71 16.88 1.88
C ASN A 63 -1.16 15.47 2.31
N CYS A 64 -0.29 14.47 2.22
CA CYS A 64 -0.61 13.11 2.68
C CYS A 64 -0.44 13.01 4.21
N PRO A 65 -1.53 12.80 4.99
CA PRO A 65 -1.42 12.71 6.45
C PRO A 65 -0.63 11.48 6.91
N TYR A 66 -0.58 10.44 6.07
CA TYR A 66 0.12 9.18 6.37
C TYR A 66 1.60 9.20 5.98
N ARG A 67 2.08 10.23 5.27
CA ARG A 67 3.48 10.38 4.84
C ARG A 67 4.03 9.21 4.03
N VAL A 68 3.21 8.57 3.22
CA VAL A 68 3.54 7.32 2.49
C VAL A 68 3.93 7.53 1.02
N ARG A 69 4.02 8.77 0.60
CA ARG A 69 4.44 9.10 -0.77
C ARG A 69 5.93 9.42 -0.80
N ARG A 70 6.65 8.83 -1.78
CA ARG A 70 8.09 8.96 -1.90
C ARG A 70 8.44 9.63 -3.23
N PHE A 71 9.46 10.46 -3.22
CA PHE A 71 9.94 11.17 -4.39
C PHE A 71 11.24 10.54 -4.91
N ASN A 72 11.34 10.32 -6.20
CA ASN A 72 12.53 9.79 -6.83
C ASN A 72 13.53 10.91 -7.12
N TRP A 73 14.45 11.10 -6.21
CA TRP A 73 15.50 12.11 -6.32
C TRP A 73 16.54 11.75 -7.36
N PHE A 74 16.82 10.45 -7.53
CA PHE A 74 17.86 9.92 -8.37
C PHE A 74 17.34 8.79 -9.26
N LYS A 75 18.10 8.48 -10.30
CA LYS A 75 17.88 7.29 -11.11
C LYS A 75 18.64 6.12 -10.46
N TYR A 76 18.04 5.50 -9.47
CA TYR A 76 18.69 4.53 -8.57
C TYR A 76 19.24 3.32 -9.31
N ASN A 77 18.61 2.90 -10.40
CA ASN A 77 19.01 1.72 -11.19
C ASN A 77 20.16 1.97 -12.15
N GLU A 78 20.70 3.19 -12.24
CA GLU A 78 21.82 3.56 -13.11
C GLU A 78 22.82 4.46 -12.37
N ASN A 79 22.84 4.43 -11.06
CA ASN A 79 23.74 5.23 -10.26
C ASN A 79 24.72 4.34 -9.50
N SER A 80 25.99 4.42 -9.86
CA SER A 80 27.07 3.60 -9.27
C SER A 80 27.25 3.82 -7.77
N GLU A 81 26.85 4.96 -7.22
CA GLU A 81 26.88 5.21 -5.78
C GLU A 81 25.84 4.42 -5.00
N PHE A 82 24.76 4.01 -5.67
CA PHE A 82 23.69 3.18 -5.10
C PHE A 82 23.74 1.74 -5.62
N ASP A 83 24.78 1.41 -6.36
CA ASP A 83 24.96 0.12 -6.99
C ASP A 83 25.63 -0.86 -6.02
N PHE A 84 24.80 -1.66 -5.38
CA PHE A 84 25.26 -2.79 -4.58
C PHE A 84 25.40 -4.06 -5.45
N ASN A 85 26.13 -3.98 -6.57
CA ASN A 85 26.42 -5.07 -7.49
C ASN A 85 25.24 -5.60 -8.33
N MET A 86 24.17 -4.82 -8.52
CA MET A 86 22.98 -5.24 -9.28
C MET A 86 22.75 -4.44 -10.56
N ASN A 87 23.55 -3.41 -10.84
CA ASN A 87 23.39 -2.52 -12.00
C ASN A 87 24.33 -2.79 -13.16
N ASP A 88 25.21 -3.77 -13.04
CA ASP A 88 25.97 -4.29 -14.17
C ASP A 88 25.06 -5.10 -15.12
N ASP A 89 25.53 -5.37 -16.33
CA ASP A 89 24.72 -6.05 -17.34
C ASP A 89 24.29 -7.46 -16.90
N TYR A 90 25.12 -8.15 -16.14
CA TYR A 90 24.81 -9.48 -15.62
C TYR A 90 23.80 -9.42 -14.47
N GLY A 91 23.95 -8.49 -13.55
CA GLY A 91 23.00 -8.29 -12.45
C GLY A 91 21.61 -7.90 -12.95
N LYS A 92 21.52 -7.11 -14.03
CA LYS A 92 20.24 -6.74 -14.66
C LYS A 92 19.51 -7.94 -15.28
N MET A 93 20.22 -8.99 -15.67
CA MET A 93 19.60 -10.19 -16.27
C MET A 93 18.69 -10.96 -15.32
N VAL A 94 18.84 -10.83 -14.00
CA VAL A 94 17.99 -11.47 -12.99
C VAL A 94 16.74 -10.64 -12.64
N LEU A 95 16.68 -9.40 -13.12
CA LEU A 95 15.56 -8.51 -12.86
C LEU A 95 14.37 -8.86 -13.77
N ASN A 96 13.17 -8.73 -13.25
CA ASN A 96 11.96 -8.92 -14.04
C ASN A 96 11.84 -7.80 -15.10
N PRO A 97 11.90 -8.12 -16.41
CA PRO A 97 11.83 -7.12 -17.48
C PRO A 97 10.46 -6.42 -17.58
N ASP A 98 9.40 -7.01 -17.02
CA ASP A 98 8.06 -6.44 -17.03
C ASP A 98 7.88 -5.34 -15.97
N VAL A 99 8.85 -5.18 -15.06
CA VAL A 99 8.83 -4.11 -14.05
C VAL A 99 9.48 -2.85 -14.62
N VAL A 100 8.68 -1.82 -14.81
CA VAL A 100 9.17 -0.50 -15.22
C VAL A 100 9.68 0.27 -14.01
N VAL A 101 10.98 0.60 -14.02
CA VAL A 101 11.56 1.50 -13.02
C VAL A 101 11.19 2.94 -13.37
N ARG A 102 10.62 3.67 -12.40
CA ARG A 102 10.20 5.06 -12.59
C ARG A 102 11.40 5.98 -12.67
N SER A 103 11.27 7.00 -13.50
CA SER A 103 12.33 7.99 -13.69
C SER A 103 12.54 8.89 -12.46
N ARG A 104 13.67 9.57 -12.43
CA ARG A 104 13.91 10.67 -11.50
C ARG A 104 12.82 11.74 -11.65
N GLY A 105 12.42 12.37 -10.55
CA GLY A 105 11.51 13.51 -10.55
C GLY A 105 10.02 13.14 -10.46
N VAL A 106 9.68 11.90 -10.23
CA VAL A 106 8.29 11.46 -10.05
C VAL A 106 8.02 10.99 -8.63
N MET A 107 6.76 11.03 -8.24
CA MET A 107 6.29 10.49 -6.96
C MET A 107 5.91 9.04 -7.09
N GLU A 108 6.23 8.24 -6.09
CA GLU A 108 5.83 6.84 -5.98
C GLU A 108 5.07 6.56 -4.69
N LYS A 109 4.23 5.56 -4.72
CA LYS A 109 3.46 5.06 -3.58
C LYS A 109 2.99 3.63 -3.82
N CYS A 110 2.46 2.98 -2.79
CA CYS A 110 1.76 1.71 -2.96
C CYS A 110 0.57 1.87 -3.94
N SER A 111 0.46 0.98 -4.91
CA SER A 111 -0.62 0.95 -5.92
C SER A 111 -1.56 -0.24 -5.75
N PHE A 112 -1.46 -1.02 -4.68
CA PHE A 112 -2.08 -2.35 -4.54
C PHE A 112 -1.73 -3.29 -5.70
N CYS A 113 -0.47 -3.22 -6.19
CA CYS A 113 0.00 -4.01 -7.32
C CYS A 113 -0.96 -3.97 -8.52
N ILE A 114 -1.31 -2.75 -8.95
CA ILE A 114 -2.37 -2.53 -9.95
C ILE A 114 -2.18 -3.36 -11.22
N GLN A 115 -0.95 -3.58 -11.68
CA GLN A 115 -0.66 -4.40 -12.85
C GLN A 115 -1.11 -5.85 -12.64
N SER A 116 -0.80 -6.42 -11.48
CA SER A 116 -1.18 -7.79 -11.12
C SER A 116 -2.69 -7.93 -10.92
N THR A 117 -3.33 -6.98 -10.25
CA THR A 117 -4.79 -7.00 -10.08
C THR A 117 -5.53 -6.84 -11.40
N GLN A 118 -5.02 -6.00 -12.31
CA GLN A 118 -5.58 -5.89 -13.68
C GLN A 118 -5.36 -7.15 -14.50
N ALA A 119 -4.23 -7.84 -14.34
CA ALA A 119 -3.98 -9.13 -15.01
C ALA A 119 -5.01 -10.19 -14.57
N VAL A 120 -5.32 -10.28 -13.26
CA VAL A 120 -6.38 -11.17 -12.75
C VAL A 120 -7.72 -10.86 -13.41
N ILE A 121 -8.12 -9.59 -13.44
CA ILE A 121 -9.38 -9.16 -14.08
C ILE A 121 -9.40 -9.53 -15.57
N LEU A 122 -8.29 -9.29 -16.27
CA LEU A 122 -8.18 -9.57 -17.70
C LEU A 122 -8.28 -11.07 -17.98
N ASN A 123 -7.61 -11.91 -17.19
CA ASN A 123 -7.65 -13.35 -17.33
C ASN A 123 -9.07 -13.90 -17.09
N ALA A 124 -9.72 -13.46 -16.02
CA ALA A 124 -11.10 -13.83 -15.75
C ALA A 124 -12.04 -13.44 -16.92
N LYS A 125 -11.86 -12.26 -17.50
CA LYS A 125 -12.61 -11.82 -18.68
C LYS A 125 -12.35 -12.68 -19.92
N LYS A 126 -11.10 -13.09 -20.16
CA LYS A 126 -10.74 -13.98 -21.28
C LYS A 126 -11.41 -15.35 -21.15
N GLU A 127 -11.55 -15.83 -19.91
CA GLU A 127 -12.22 -17.10 -19.59
C GLU A 127 -13.74 -16.98 -19.49
N GLY A 128 -14.30 -15.78 -19.66
CA GLY A 128 -15.75 -15.54 -19.58
C GLY A 128 -16.34 -15.68 -18.18
N ARG A 129 -15.51 -15.63 -17.13
CA ARG A 129 -15.93 -15.77 -15.73
C ARG A 129 -15.73 -14.48 -14.92
N LYS A 130 -16.32 -14.44 -13.74
CA LYS A 130 -15.95 -13.46 -12.72
C LYS A 130 -14.65 -13.87 -12.04
N VAL A 131 -13.97 -12.90 -11.42
CA VAL A 131 -12.82 -13.18 -10.55
C VAL A 131 -13.32 -14.02 -9.37
N ALA A 132 -12.63 -15.10 -9.04
CA ALA A 132 -12.99 -15.94 -7.92
C ALA A 132 -12.50 -15.34 -6.59
N PRO A 133 -13.20 -15.60 -5.47
CA PRO A 133 -12.78 -15.16 -4.15
C PRO A 133 -11.34 -15.61 -3.83
N GLY A 134 -10.52 -14.71 -3.31
CA GLY A 134 -9.12 -14.97 -2.97
C GLY A 134 -8.11 -14.80 -4.10
N GLU A 135 -8.51 -14.70 -5.38
CA GLU A 135 -7.57 -14.48 -6.49
C GLU A 135 -6.81 -13.15 -6.35
N PHE A 136 -7.47 -12.10 -5.89
CA PHE A 136 -6.82 -10.81 -5.66
C PHE A 136 -5.80 -10.86 -4.53
N ASN A 137 -6.08 -11.61 -3.48
CA ASN A 137 -5.16 -11.76 -2.36
C ASN A 137 -3.82 -12.37 -2.81
N ASN A 138 -3.86 -13.35 -3.70
CA ASN A 138 -2.67 -13.99 -4.24
C ASN A 138 -1.93 -13.15 -5.29
N ALA A 139 -2.62 -12.19 -5.90
CA ALA A 139 -2.02 -11.32 -6.92
C ALA A 139 -1.23 -10.16 -6.33
N VAL A 140 -1.52 -9.75 -5.10
CA VAL A 140 -0.84 -8.64 -4.43
C VAL A 140 0.43 -9.14 -3.75
N ALA A 141 1.57 -8.54 -4.06
CA ALA A 141 2.88 -9.03 -3.64
C ALA A 141 3.07 -9.14 -2.12
N CYS A 142 2.56 -8.17 -1.36
CA CYS A 142 2.69 -8.17 0.09
C CYS A 142 1.82 -9.24 0.77
N THR A 143 0.63 -9.51 0.23
CA THR A 143 -0.28 -10.53 0.78
C THR A 143 0.19 -11.93 0.39
N SER A 144 0.63 -12.13 -0.85
CA SER A 144 1.17 -13.43 -1.29
C SER A 144 2.47 -13.82 -0.58
N ALA A 145 3.29 -12.85 -0.20
CA ALA A 145 4.52 -13.08 0.56
C ALA A 145 4.28 -13.23 2.07
N CYS A 146 3.08 -12.94 2.57
CA CYS A 146 2.77 -12.99 3.99
C CYS A 146 2.48 -14.44 4.43
N THR A 147 3.48 -15.13 4.94
CA THR A 147 3.37 -16.53 5.39
C THR A 147 2.40 -16.74 6.55
N THR A 148 2.16 -15.70 7.34
CA THR A 148 1.25 -15.76 8.51
C THR A 148 -0.20 -15.43 8.15
N GLY A 149 -0.48 -14.97 6.92
CA GLY A 149 -1.81 -14.49 6.53
C GLY A 149 -2.28 -13.25 7.28
N ALA A 150 -1.35 -12.47 7.85
CA ALA A 150 -1.67 -11.23 8.56
C ALA A 150 -2.11 -10.10 7.63
N LEU A 151 -1.72 -10.16 6.36
CA LEU A 151 -2.11 -9.21 5.32
C LEU A 151 -3.16 -9.87 4.42
N VAL A 152 -4.28 -9.20 4.23
CA VAL A 152 -5.39 -9.67 3.40
C VAL A 152 -5.79 -8.58 2.43
N PHE A 153 -6.02 -8.96 1.18
CA PHE A 153 -6.50 -8.06 0.13
C PHE A 153 -7.63 -8.73 -0.66
N GLY A 154 -8.64 -7.96 -1.05
CA GLY A 154 -9.77 -8.50 -1.80
C GLY A 154 -10.75 -7.42 -2.26
N ASP A 155 -11.80 -7.83 -2.94
CA ASP A 155 -12.90 -6.98 -3.36
C ASP A 155 -13.95 -6.89 -2.24
N VAL A 156 -14.17 -5.69 -1.73
CA VAL A 156 -15.16 -5.45 -0.65
C VAL A 156 -16.61 -5.57 -1.10
N ASN A 157 -16.87 -5.67 -2.40
CA ASN A 157 -18.20 -5.85 -2.97
C ASN A 157 -18.55 -7.33 -3.23
N GLU A 158 -17.60 -8.24 -3.10
CA GLU A 158 -17.83 -9.68 -3.24
C GLU A 158 -18.03 -10.30 -1.85
N GLU A 159 -19.26 -10.66 -1.52
CA GLU A 159 -19.65 -11.13 -0.18
C GLU A 159 -18.84 -12.35 0.33
N LYS A 160 -18.32 -13.16 -0.59
CA LYS A 160 -17.55 -14.36 -0.27
C LYS A 160 -16.07 -14.11 -0.01
N GLU A 161 -15.63 -12.86 -0.15
CA GLU A 161 -14.24 -12.49 0.11
C GLU A 161 -13.94 -12.40 1.62
N VAL A 162 -12.79 -12.92 2.01
CA VAL A 162 -12.30 -12.87 3.40
C VAL A 162 -12.22 -11.43 3.93
N ILE A 163 -11.94 -10.47 3.05
CA ILE A 163 -11.85 -9.06 3.45
C ILE A 163 -13.18 -8.51 3.97
N VAL A 164 -14.31 -9.02 3.49
CA VAL A 164 -15.64 -8.57 3.94
C VAL A 164 -15.89 -9.01 5.38
N GLU A 165 -15.59 -10.26 5.70
CA GLU A 165 -15.65 -10.76 7.07
C GLU A 165 -14.71 -10.00 8.01
N LYS A 166 -13.45 -9.79 7.58
CA LYS A 166 -12.48 -9.02 8.35
C LYS A 166 -12.92 -7.59 8.60
N LYS A 167 -13.50 -6.93 7.61
CA LYS A 167 -13.99 -5.55 7.74
C LYS A 167 -15.11 -5.43 8.79
N ALA A 168 -15.88 -6.48 9.01
CA ALA A 168 -16.95 -6.52 10.01
C ALA A 168 -16.43 -6.80 11.45
N ASP A 169 -15.16 -7.18 11.63
CA ASP A 169 -14.58 -7.44 12.95
C ASP A 169 -14.51 -6.12 13.76
N LYS A 170 -15.03 -6.16 14.99
CA LYS A 170 -15.06 -5.01 15.91
C LYS A 170 -13.67 -4.49 16.31
N ARG A 171 -12.61 -5.29 16.11
CA ARG A 171 -11.23 -4.90 16.37
C ARG A 171 -10.57 -4.13 15.22
N MET A 172 -11.29 -3.97 14.10
CA MET A 172 -10.76 -3.19 12.97
C MET A 172 -10.91 -1.70 13.23
N TYR A 173 -9.87 -0.95 12.86
CA TYR A 173 -9.85 0.50 12.93
C TYR A 173 -9.19 1.11 11.69
N ARG A 174 -9.51 2.37 11.44
CA ARG A 174 -8.89 3.17 10.38
C ARG A 174 -7.83 4.09 10.98
N LEU A 175 -6.69 4.15 10.34
CA LEU A 175 -5.62 5.04 10.78
C LEU A 175 -6.03 6.51 10.57
N LEU A 176 -5.89 7.34 11.61
CA LEU A 176 -6.23 8.76 11.60
C LEU A 176 -7.67 9.04 11.11
N GLU A 177 -8.63 8.25 11.55
CA GLU A 177 -10.03 8.30 11.11
C GLU A 177 -10.65 9.71 11.26
N ALA A 178 -10.28 10.43 12.32
CA ALA A 178 -10.78 11.79 12.60
C ALA A 178 -10.49 12.82 11.48
N ILE A 179 -9.52 12.54 10.59
CA ILE A 179 -9.20 13.43 9.46
C ILE A 179 -10.25 13.31 8.33
N GLY A 180 -11.05 12.24 8.30
CA GLY A 180 -12.14 12.07 7.35
C GLY A 180 -11.70 11.70 5.92
N THR A 181 -10.52 11.10 5.74
CA THR A 181 -10.02 10.70 4.42
C THR A 181 -10.68 9.45 3.85
N ASP A 182 -11.49 8.76 4.62
CA ASP A 182 -12.18 7.51 4.28
C ASP A 182 -11.24 6.43 3.70
N ASN A 183 -10.47 5.83 4.59
CA ASN A 183 -9.42 4.86 4.23
C ASN A 183 -9.99 3.53 3.74
N ASN A 184 -9.34 2.94 2.74
CA ASN A 184 -9.59 1.57 2.30
C ASN A 184 -8.63 0.54 2.91
N VAL A 185 -7.70 0.97 3.77
CA VAL A 185 -6.84 0.09 4.55
C VAL A 185 -7.31 0.10 5.99
N LEU A 186 -7.52 -1.09 6.54
CA LEU A 186 -7.94 -1.31 7.90
C LEU A 186 -6.84 -2.03 8.67
N TYR A 187 -6.75 -1.75 9.95
CA TYR A 187 -5.82 -2.37 10.87
C TYR A 187 -6.58 -3.08 11.98
N GLN A 188 -6.10 -4.25 12.36
CA GLN A 188 -6.70 -5.01 13.45
C GLN A 188 -5.91 -4.75 14.75
N VAL A 189 -6.61 -4.41 15.81
CA VAL A 189 -6.01 -4.22 17.14
C VAL A 189 -5.36 -5.53 17.60
N LYS A 190 -4.11 -5.45 18.04
CA LYS A 190 -3.41 -6.56 18.68
C LYS A 190 -3.89 -6.71 20.13
N VAL A 191 -4.48 -7.84 20.44
CA VAL A 191 -4.81 -8.18 21.83
C VAL A 191 -3.58 -8.82 22.49
N ARG A 192 -3.24 -8.38 23.67
CA ARG A 192 -2.16 -8.93 24.50
C ARG A 192 -2.76 -9.44 25.79
N ASN A 193 -2.38 -10.65 26.18
CA ASN A 193 -2.65 -11.17 27.51
C ASN A 193 -1.50 -10.78 28.43
N THR A 194 -1.52 -9.55 28.88
CA THR A 194 -0.63 -9.08 29.95
C THR A 194 -1.43 -9.08 31.25
N GLU A 195 -0.93 -9.72 32.28
CA GLU A 195 -1.42 -9.48 33.64
C GLU A 195 -1.08 -8.02 33.98
N GLU A 196 -2.07 -7.27 34.43
CA GLU A 196 -1.82 -5.95 34.99
C GLU A 196 -0.94 -6.14 36.22
N ALA A 197 0.24 -5.49 36.20
CA ALA A 197 1.14 -5.47 37.35
C ALA A 197 0.63 -4.44 38.38
#